data_f5eab37ff0d3b02967f4176f2749fc01
#
_entry.id   f5eab37ff0d3b02967f4176f2749fc01
#
_cell.length_a   1.000
_cell.length_b   1.000
_cell.length_c   1.000
_cell.angle_alpha   90.00
_cell.angle_beta   90.00
_cell.angle_gamma   90.00
#
_symmetry.space_group_name_H-M   'P 1'
#
loop_
_entity.id
_entity.type
_entity.pdbx_description
1 polymer ?
#
loop_
_entity_poly.entity_id
_entity_poly.type
_entity_poly.pdbx_seq_one_letter_code
_entity_poly.pdbx_strand_id
1 'polypeptide(L)'
;IGQGEPAWTPPSLGLYEVVARYDQLEKQLIMEAIAGDPYEFVFPENLILRSGEGLQLYPDLIDSYGQKMNNTLAGNKVWDVENGTITPVGYYYASAPGIWNLSVRAGAIWGNSTIQVVPADASIVEVQITPHADVYVSGEVYRLDAIRTDSQGYSSAVPIPIANWSVNNGILSQVGNEVHWTPGQAGEFSLHVVDSDVPASINVEVMHGSA
;
A
#
# COMPACT_ATOMS: atom_id res chain seq x y z
N ILE A 1 -32.06 16.09 -48.05
CA ILE A 1 -32.23 15.72 -46.63
C ILE A 1 -31.41 14.44 -46.46
N GLY A 2 -30.11 14.56 -46.08
CA GLY A 2 -29.30 13.40 -45.71
C GLY A 2 -29.77 12.88 -44.38
N GLN A 3 -30.51 11.80 -44.38
CA GLN A 3 -30.77 11.04 -43.18
C GLN A 3 -29.51 10.22 -42.91
N GLY A 4 -28.78 10.54 -41.82
CA GLY A 4 -27.70 9.68 -41.35
C GLY A 4 -28.26 8.29 -41.05
N GLU A 5 -27.47 7.28 -41.37
CA GLU A 5 -27.83 5.90 -41.00
C GLU A 5 -27.93 5.82 -39.47
N PRO A 6 -29.02 5.19 -38.93
CA PRO A 6 -29.12 5.03 -37.49
C PRO A 6 -28.01 4.13 -36.98
N ALA A 7 -27.16 4.67 -36.11
CA ALA A 7 -26.08 3.93 -35.45
C ALA A 7 -26.51 3.62 -34.00
N TRP A 8 -26.30 2.39 -33.56
CA TRP A 8 -26.53 1.97 -32.21
C TRP A 8 -25.33 1.22 -31.67
N THR A 9 -24.93 1.55 -30.43
CA THR A 9 -23.84 0.88 -29.72
C THR A 9 -24.45 0.11 -28.55
N PRO A 10 -24.23 -1.21 -28.46
CA PRO A 10 -24.73 -1.99 -27.35
C PRO A 10 -24.06 -1.57 -26.04
N PRO A 11 -24.83 -1.42 -24.94
CA PRO A 11 -24.27 -1.00 -23.65
C PRO A 11 -23.47 -2.11 -22.94
N SER A 12 -23.65 -3.38 -23.32
CA SER A 12 -22.96 -4.54 -22.76
C SER A 12 -22.96 -5.70 -23.76
N LEU A 13 -22.24 -6.77 -23.44
CA LEU A 13 -22.29 -8.01 -24.22
C LEU A 13 -23.62 -8.74 -23.99
N GLY A 14 -24.11 -9.42 -25.01
CA GLY A 14 -25.33 -10.24 -24.94
C GLY A 14 -26.24 -10.12 -26.16
N LEU A 15 -27.42 -10.73 -26.04
CA LEU A 15 -28.43 -10.70 -27.09
C LEU A 15 -29.33 -9.49 -26.91
N TYR A 16 -29.57 -8.78 -27.98
CA TYR A 16 -30.42 -7.60 -28.07
C TYR A 16 -31.50 -7.78 -29.14
N GLU A 17 -32.70 -7.38 -28.80
CA GLU A 17 -33.80 -7.24 -29.75
C GLU A 17 -33.86 -5.79 -30.22
N VAL A 18 -33.62 -5.58 -31.51
CA VAL A 18 -33.73 -4.26 -32.16
C VAL A 18 -35.03 -4.25 -32.94
N VAL A 19 -35.93 -3.31 -32.59
CA VAL A 19 -37.26 -3.17 -33.25
C VAL A 19 -37.26 -1.90 -34.07
N ALA A 20 -37.47 -2.07 -35.37
CA ALA A 20 -37.74 -0.96 -36.27
C ALA A 20 -39.22 -0.80 -36.51
N ARG A 21 -39.78 0.41 -36.29
CA ARG A 21 -41.18 0.73 -36.49
C ARG A 21 -41.35 1.87 -37.50
N TYR A 22 -42.22 1.63 -38.46
CA TYR A 22 -42.64 2.67 -39.38
C TYR A 22 -44.15 2.52 -39.63
N ASP A 23 -44.93 3.48 -39.24
CA ASP A 23 -46.39 3.47 -39.24
C ASP A 23 -46.92 2.21 -38.50
N GLN A 24 -47.65 1.34 -39.19
CA GLN A 24 -48.16 0.09 -38.61
C GLN A 24 -47.22 -1.11 -38.88
N LEU A 25 -46.10 -0.88 -39.54
CA LEU A 25 -45.11 -1.91 -39.82
C LEU A 25 -44.09 -2.01 -38.71
N GLU A 26 -43.87 -3.21 -38.23
CA GLU A 26 -42.83 -3.51 -37.25
C GLU A 26 -41.96 -4.65 -37.78
N LYS A 27 -40.63 -4.50 -37.60
CA LYS A 27 -39.67 -5.56 -37.88
C LYS A 27 -38.70 -5.69 -36.72
N GLN A 28 -38.53 -6.92 -36.26
CA GLN A 28 -37.61 -7.29 -35.19
C GLN A 28 -36.34 -7.91 -35.77
N LEU A 29 -35.20 -7.62 -35.15
CA LEU A 29 -33.94 -8.23 -35.44
C LEU A 29 -33.23 -8.58 -34.10
N ILE A 30 -32.80 -9.82 -33.95
CA ILE A 30 -31.99 -10.24 -32.82
C ILE A 30 -30.51 -10.06 -33.24
N MET A 31 -29.78 -9.32 -32.44
CA MET A 31 -28.35 -9.06 -32.61
C MET A 31 -27.60 -9.53 -31.38
N GLU A 32 -26.45 -10.15 -31.56
CA GLU A 32 -25.53 -10.51 -30.49
C GLU A 32 -24.39 -9.53 -30.45
N ALA A 33 -24.23 -8.87 -29.30
CA ALA A 33 -23.03 -8.08 -29.01
C ALA A 33 -22.00 -9.00 -28.39
N ILE A 34 -20.91 -9.20 -29.09
CA ILE A 34 -19.74 -9.97 -28.64
C ILE A 34 -18.61 -9.03 -28.29
N ALA A 35 -17.69 -9.47 -27.41
CA ALA A 35 -16.47 -8.71 -27.12
C ALA A 35 -15.61 -8.55 -28.36
N GLY A 36 -14.94 -7.41 -28.46
CA GLY A 36 -13.92 -7.15 -29.47
C GLY A 36 -12.64 -7.97 -29.22
N ASP A 37 -11.56 -7.57 -29.89
CA ASP A 37 -10.25 -8.18 -29.64
C ASP A 37 -9.71 -7.79 -28.25
N PRO A 38 -8.94 -8.67 -27.58
CA PRO A 38 -8.29 -8.36 -26.30
C PRO A 38 -7.41 -7.11 -26.42
N TYR A 39 -7.59 -6.17 -25.49
CA TYR A 39 -6.91 -4.86 -25.55
C TYR A 39 -6.00 -4.62 -24.35
N GLU A 40 -6.49 -4.80 -23.12
CA GLU A 40 -5.77 -4.43 -21.92
C GLU A 40 -6.12 -5.34 -20.73
N PHE A 41 -5.16 -5.47 -19.78
CA PHE A 41 -5.42 -6.02 -18.44
C PHE A 41 -5.66 -4.89 -17.45
N VAL A 42 -6.78 -4.94 -16.73
CA VAL A 42 -7.15 -3.98 -15.69
C VAL A 42 -7.06 -4.66 -14.33
N PHE A 43 -6.25 -4.11 -13.45
CA PHE A 43 -6.12 -4.58 -12.07
C PHE A 43 -7.24 -4.03 -11.18
N PRO A 44 -7.58 -4.74 -10.09
CA PRO A 44 -8.41 -4.18 -9.03
C PRO A 44 -7.77 -2.90 -8.46
N GLU A 45 -8.60 -1.96 -8.03
CA GLU A 45 -8.16 -0.77 -7.32
C GLU A 45 -7.67 -1.13 -5.89
N ASN A 46 -6.77 -0.29 -5.34
CA ASN A 46 -6.33 -0.35 -3.94
C ASN A 46 -5.71 -1.71 -3.55
N LEU A 47 -4.71 -2.15 -4.28
CA LEU A 47 -3.92 -3.32 -3.89
C LEU A 47 -3.04 -2.95 -2.69
N ILE A 48 -3.41 -3.40 -1.49
CA ILE A 48 -2.69 -3.13 -0.25
C ILE A 48 -2.44 -4.47 0.45
N LEU A 49 -1.18 -4.73 0.82
CA LEU A 49 -0.74 -5.90 1.58
C LEU A 49 0.20 -5.48 2.70
N ARG A 50 0.35 -6.36 3.68
CA ARG A 50 1.45 -6.26 4.64
C ARG A 50 2.70 -6.96 4.11
N SER A 51 3.85 -6.50 4.54
CA SER A 51 5.13 -7.19 4.33
C SER A 51 5.04 -8.66 4.76
N GLY A 52 5.45 -9.58 3.90
CA GLY A 52 5.34 -11.04 4.10
C GLY A 52 4.00 -11.68 3.72
N GLU A 53 2.98 -10.89 3.39
CA GLU A 53 1.69 -11.44 2.92
C GLU A 53 1.74 -11.80 1.44
N GLY A 54 0.86 -12.73 1.04
CA GLY A 54 0.68 -13.14 -0.35
C GLY A 54 -0.72 -12.84 -0.87
N LEU A 55 -0.82 -12.53 -2.16
CA LEU A 55 -2.08 -12.24 -2.84
C LEU A 55 -2.11 -12.89 -4.23
N GLN A 56 -3.19 -13.60 -4.53
CA GLN A 56 -3.44 -14.04 -5.89
C GLN A 56 -4.04 -12.88 -6.70
N LEU A 57 -3.35 -12.48 -7.76
CA LEU A 57 -3.76 -11.40 -8.64
C LEU A 57 -4.63 -11.93 -9.77
N TYR A 58 -5.77 -11.27 -9.99
CA TYR A 58 -6.74 -11.59 -11.05
C TYR A 58 -7.09 -10.31 -11.82
N PRO A 59 -6.21 -9.82 -12.71
CA PRO A 59 -6.58 -8.69 -13.54
C PRO A 59 -7.68 -9.10 -14.53
N ASP A 60 -8.62 -8.21 -14.77
CA ASP A 60 -9.62 -8.39 -15.80
C ASP A 60 -8.99 -8.15 -17.18
N LEU A 61 -9.30 -9.01 -18.15
CA LEU A 61 -9.03 -8.75 -19.55
C LEU A 61 -10.20 -7.98 -20.13
N ILE A 62 -9.95 -6.86 -20.79
CA ILE A 62 -10.98 -6.05 -21.45
C ILE A 62 -10.65 -5.87 -22.94
N ASP A 63 -11.70 -5.58 -23.74
CA ASP A 63 -11.56 -5.12 -25.11
C ASP A 63 -11.39 -3.60 -25.18
N SER A 64 -11.23 -3.06 -26.39
CA SER A 64 -11.08 -1.60 -26.62
C SER A 64 -12.32 -0.77 -26.24
N TYR A 65 -13.44 -1.41 -25.93
CA TYR A 65 -14.68 -0.78 -25.48
C TYR A 65 -14.89 -0.92 -23.96
N GLY A 66 -13.92 -1.52 -23.25
CA GLY A 66 -13.99 -1.76 -21.80
C GLY A 66 -14.85 -2.96 -21.39
N GLN A 67 -15.24 -3.82 -22.34
CA GLN A 67 -16.04 -5.02 -22.03
C GLN A 67 -15.14 -6.14 -21.52
N LYS A 68 -15.50 -6.72 -20.36
CA LYS A 68 -14.76 -7.85 -19.77
C LYS A 68 -14.82 -9.08 -20.65
N MET A 69 -13.67 -9.71 -20.78
CA MET A 69 -13.45 -10.90 -21.59
C MET A 69 -12.98 -12.08 -20.75
N ASN A 70 -13.05 -13.30 -21.34
CA ASN A 70 -12.43 -14.44 -20.71
C ASN A 70 -10.88 -14.31 -20.74
N ASN A 71 -10.26 -14.36 -19.58
CA ASN A 71 -8.81 -14.23 -19.39
C ASN A 71 -7.97 -15.29 -20.14
N THR A 72 -8.56 -16.42 -20.54
CA THR A 72 -7.88 -17.46 -21.31
C THR A 72 -7.57 -17.03 -22.74
N LEU A 73 -8.30 -16.03 -23.27
CA LEU A 73 -8.12 -15.51 -24.63
C LEU A 73 -6.78 -14.76 -24.80
N ALA A 74 -6.21 -14.26 -23.73
CA ALA A 74 -4.90 -13.56 -23.80
C ALA A 74 -3.70 -14.52 -23.91
N GLY A 75 -3.85 -15.82 -23.63
CA GLY A 75 -2.76 -16.78 -23.61
C GLY A 75 -1.89 -16.71 -22.36
N ASN A 76 -0.60 -17.06 -22.48
CA ASN A 76 0.32 -17.10 -21.36
C ASN A 76 0.67 -15.70 -20.86
N LYS A 77 0.52 -15.48 -19.56
CA LYS A 77 0.86 -14.23 -18.88
C LYS A 77 2.32 -14.23 -18.43
N VAL A 78 2.98 -13.12 -18.62
CA VAL A 78 4.29 -12.80 -18.06
C VAL A 78 4.11 -11.67 -17.08
N TRP A 79 4.55 -11.86 -15.86
CA TRP A 79 4.42 -10.93 -14.75
C TRP A 79 5.77 -10.27 -14.46
N ASP A 80 5.72 -9.00 -14.03
CA ASP A 80 6.87 -8.27 -13.54
C ASP A 80 6.48 -7.44 -12.33
N VAL A 81 7.34 -7.38 -11.31
CA VAL A 81 7.15 -6.62 -10.07
C VAL A 81 8.46 -5.98 -9.65
N GLU A 82 8.37 -4.75 -9.20
CA GLU A 82 9.54 -3.99 -8.77
C GLU A 82 10.08 -4.44 -7.40
N ASN A 83 9.20 -4.98 -6.54
CA ASN A 83 9.55 -5.50 -5.22
C ASN A 83 8.70 -6.70 -4.85
N GLY A 84 9.29 -7.62 -4.07
CA GLY A 84 8.67 -8.90 -3.76
C GLY A 84 8.94 -9.94 -4.84
N THR A 85 8.10 -10.96 -4.89
CA THR A 85 8.18 -12.02 -5.90
C THR A 85 6.80 -12.34 -6.45
N ILE A 86 6.73 -12.76 -7.71
CA ILE A 86 5.49 -13.18 -8.33
C ILE A 86 5.67 -14.49 -9.08
N THR A 87 4.74 -15.41 -8.91
CA THR A 87 4.75 -16.68 -9.63
C THR A 87 4.20 -16.53 -11.05
N PRO A 88 4.48 -17.46 -11.98
CA PRO A 88 3.92 -17.45 -13.33
C PRO A 88 2.38 -17.46 -13.36
N VAL A 89 1.73 -17.92 -12.31
CA VAL A 89 0.27 -17.94 -12.19
C VAL A 89 -0.30 -16.68 -11.53
N GLY A 90 0.57 -15.69 -11.22
CA GLY A 90 0.14 -14.40 -10.67
C GLY A 90 -0.06 -14.37 -9.16
N TYR A 91 0.56 -15.31 -8.40
CA TYR A 91 0.58 -15.20 -6.95
C TYR A 91 1.76 -14.33 -6.52
N TYR A 92 1.45 -13.17 -5.97
CA TYR A 92 2.42 -12.17 -5.49
C TYR A 92 2.70 -12.35 -3.99
N TYR A 93 3.98 -12.25 -3.60
CA TYR A 93 4.45 -12.21 -2.23
C TYR A 93 5.08 -10.85 -1.95
N ALA A 94 4.49 -10.10 -1.01
CA ALA A 94 4.97 -8.79 -0.60
C ALA A 94 6.29 -8.89 0.18
N SER A 95 7.24 -8.00 -0.13
CA SER A 95 8.51 -7.91 0.56
C SER A 95 8.63 -6.58 1.31
N ALA A 96 9.47 -5.65 0.86
CA ALA A 96 9.70 -4.39 1.56
C ALA A 96 8.47 -3.46 1.53
N PRO A 97 8.18 -2.75 2.63
CA PRO A 97 7.18 -1.68 2.64
C PRO A 97 7.48 -0.60 1.60
N GLY A 98 6.44 -0.05 0.98
CA GLY A 98 6.54 0.96 -0.07
C GLY A 98 5.38 0.88 -1.08
N ILE A 99 5.48 1.67 -2.13
CA ILE A 99 4.57 1.61 -3.28
C ILE A 99 5.40 1.12 -4.47
N TRP A 100 4.99 0.01 -5.07
CA TRP A 100 5.76 -0.73 -6.05
C TRP A 100 4.99 -0.92 -7.34
N ASN A 101 5.67 -0.82 -8.47
CA ASN A 101 5.07 -1.08 -9.77
C ASN A 101 4.87 -2.58 -9.98
N LEU A 102 3.74 -2.90 -10.60
CA LEU A 102 3.31 -4.23 -10.98
C LEU A 102 2.84 -4.20 -12.42
N SER A 103 3.25 -5.17 -13.22
CA SER A 103 2.79 -5.30 -14.58
C SER A 103 2.48 -6.74 -14.97
N VAL A 104 1.60 -6.91 -15.95
CA VAL A 104 1.30 -8.17 -16.61
C VAL A 104 1.27 -7.98 -18.11
N ARG A 105 1.75 -8.97 -18.84
CA ARG A 105 1.77 -8.97 -20.29
C ARG A 105 1.38 -10.34 -20.84
N ALA A 106 0.62 -10.33 -21.93
CA ALA A 106 0.38 -11.53 -22.76
C ALA A 106 0.44 -11.13 -24.25
N GLY A 107 1.54 -11.47 -24.91
CA GLY A 107 1.81 -10.98 -26.29
C GLY A 107 1.93 -9.46 -26.31
N ALA A 108 1.03 -8.81 -27.07
CA ALA A 108 0.95 -7.36 -27.19
C ALA A 108 0.03 -6.70 -26.16
N ILE A 109 -0.68 -7.48 -25.35
CA ILE A 109 -1.64 -6.99 -24.36
C ILE A 109 -0.91 -6.74 -23.05
N TRP A 110 -1.11 -5.56 -22.48
CA TRP A 110 -0.45 -5.11 -21.25
C TRP A 110 -1.46 -4.70 -20.19
N GLY A 111 -1.02 -4.71 -18.94
CA GLY A 111 -1.68 -4.05 -17.83
C GLY A 111 -0.66 -3.65 -16.78
N ASN A 112 -0.83 -2.46 -16.22
CA ASN A 112 0.04 -1.90 -15.19
C ASN A 112 -0.79 -1.48 -13.98
N SER A 113 -0.20 -1.57 -12.80
CA SER A 113 -0.78 -1.09 -11.55
C SER A 113 0.32 -0.77 -10.56
N THR A 114 -0.08 -0.30 -9.40
CA THR A 114 0.78 -0.20 -8.23
C THR A 114 0.23 -1.03 -7.10
N ILE A 115 1.11 -1.55 -6.25
CA ILE A 115 0.77 -2.24 -5.03
C ILE A 115 1.41 -1.53 -3.87
N GLN A 116 0.63 -1.21 -2.84
CA GLN A 116 1.13 -0.65 -1.60
C GLN A 116 1.41 -1.79 -0.62
N VAL A 117 2.66 -1.88 -0.19
CA VAL A 117 3.07 -2.78 0.89
C VAL A 117 3.24 -1.93 2.16
N VAL A 118 2.46 -2.25 3.19
CA VAL A 118 2.59 -1.64 4.50
C VAL A 118 3.44 -2.54 5.40
N PRO A 119 4.14 -2.00 6.43
CA PRO A 119 4.87 -2.84 7.38
C PRO A 119 3.96 -3.89 8.02
N ALA A 120 4.50 -5.07 8.28
CA ALA A 120 3.87 -6.04 9.17
C ALA A 120 3.84 -5.52 10.62
N ASP A 121 3.26 -6.28 11.55
CA ASP A 121 3.27 -5.89 12.95
C ASP A 121 4.71 -5.82 13.47
N ALA A 122 4.99 -4.85 14.34
CA ALA A 122 6.29 -4.68 14.95
C ALA A 122 6.67 -5.93 15.75
N SER A 123 7.89 -6.41 15.56
CA SER A 123 8.48 -7.50 16.36
C SER A 123 9.58 -6.99 17.30
N ILE A 124 10.21 -5.89 16.93
CA ILE A 124 11.25 -5.23 17.71
C ILE A 124 10.99 -3.72 17.66
N VAL A 125 11.20 -3.06 18.79
CA VAL A 125 11.22 -1.60 18.91
C VAL A 125 12.52 -1.20 19.58
N GLU A 126 13.22 -0.19 19.04
CA GLU A 126 14.46 0.35 19.60
C GLU A 126 14.28 1.84 19.87
N VAL A 127 14.66 2.28 21.06
CA VAL A 127 14.66 3.70 21.44
C VAL A 127 15.91 4.37 20.91
N GLN A 128 15.73 5.51 20.24
CA GLN A 128 16.82 6.38 19.81
C GLN A 128 16.68 7.76 20.43
N ILE A 129 17.80 8.35 20.83
CA ILE A 129 17.87 9.69 21.41
C ILE A 129 18.75 10.56 20.52
N THR A 130 18.24 11.72 20.15
CA THR A 130 18.96 12.65 19.26
C THR A 130 19.15 14.02 19.94
N PRO A 131 20.37 14.58 20.02
CA PRO A 131 21.62 13.95 19.59
C PRO A 131 21.98 12.73 20.47
N HIS A 132 22.62 11.73 19.87
CA HIS A 132 23.16 10.58 20.60
C HIS A 132 24.35 11.00 21.44
N ALA A 133 24.40 10.58 22.70
CA ALA A 133 25.49 10.85 23.64
C ALA A 133 25.65 9.67 24.60
N ASP A 134 26.88 9.47 25.09
CA ASP A 134 27.14 8.50 26.16
C ASP A 134 26.55 8.97 27.51
N VAL A 135 26.51 10.30 27.71
CA VAL A 135 25.95 10.93 28.90
C VAL A 135 25.16 12.16 28.49
N TYR A 136 23.98 12.31 29.03
CA TYR A 136 23.05 13.40 28.76
C TYR A 136 23.15 14.49 29.81
N VAL A 137 22.72 15.72 29.50
CA VAL A 137 22.87 16.88 30.39
C VAL A 137 21.48 17.28 30.93
N SER A 138 21.40 17.43 32.25
CA SER A 138 20.21 17.91 32.96
C SER A 138 19.79 19.29 32.44
N GLY A 139 18.49 19.44 32.09
CA GLY A 139 17.91 20.68 31.59
C GLY A 139 18.02 20.89 30.07
N GLU A 140 18.80 20.09 29.34
CA GLU A 140 18.82 20.12 27.88
C GLU A 140 17.70 19.31 27.27
N VAL A 141 17.36 19.62 26.01
CA VAL A 141 16.25 18.98 25.30
C VAL A 141 16.77 17.98 24.30
N TYR A 142 16.30 16.75 24.36
CA TYR A 142 16.65 15.66 23.46
C TYR A 142 15.40 15.14 22.75
N ARG A 143 15.50 14.89 21.44
CA ARG A 143 14.40 14.23 20.70
C ARG A 143 14.45 12.73 20.94
N LEU A 144 13.28 12.15 21.16
CA LEU A 144 13.09 10.71 21.25
C LEU A 144 12.46 10.18 19.96
N ASP A 145 13.10 9.19 19.38
CA ASP A 145 12.60 8.44 18.26
C ASP A 145 12.55 6.95 18.62
N ALA A 146 11.67 6.20 17.96
CA ALA A 146 11.69 4.77 18.04
C ALA A 146 11.79 4.18 16.63
N ILE A 147 12.69 3.22 16.47
CA ILE A 147 12.79 2.41 15.26
C ILE A 147 12.02 1.14 15.48
N ARG A 148 11.03 0.94 14.63
CA ARG A 148 10.22 -0.27 14.55
C ARG A 148 10.82 -1.19 13.52
N THR A 149 11.08 -2.44 13.88
CA THR A 149 11.41 -3.51 12.93
C THR A 149 10.26 -4.50 12.91
N ASP A 150 9.73 -4.78 11.74
CA ASP A 150 8.62 -5.71 11.56
C ASP A 150 9.09 -7.18 11.59
N SER A 151 8.15 -8.13 11.58
CA SER A 151 8.43 -9.56 11.62
C SER A 151 9.21 -10.07 10.39
N GLN A 152 9.32 -9.26 9.33
CA GLN A 152 10.08 -9.54 8.13
C GLN A 152 11.48 -8.91 8.13
N GLY A 153 11.83 -8.16 9.20
CA GLY A 153 13.13 -7.49 9.35
C GLY A 153 13.22 -6.12 8.69
N TYR A 154 12.11 -5.53 8.25
CA TYR A 154 12.12 -4.17 7.69
C TYR A 154 11.98 -3.13 8.80
N SER A 155 12.97 -2.25 8.89
CA SER A 155 13.02 -1.19 9.89
C SER A 155 12.45 0.11 9.35
N SER A 156 11.67 0.81 10.17
CA SER A 156 11.13 2.13 9.86
C SER A 156 11.09 3.01 11.11
N ALA A 157 11.46 4.28 10.97
CA ALA A 157 11.19 5.29 11.99
C ALA A 157 9.73 5.72 11.84
N VAL A 158 8.93 5.46 12.86
CA VAL A 158 7.51 5.87 12.90
C VAL A 158 7.30 6.75 14.11
N PRO A 159 6.63 7.91 13.96
CA PRO A 159 6.26 8.73 15.10
C PRO A 159 5.40 7.93 16.07
N ILE A 160 5.86 7.78 17.30
CA ILE A 160 5.10 7.13 18.37
C ILE A 160 4.49 8.22 19.24
N PRO A 161 3.17 8.20 19.51
CA PRO A 161 2.51 9.19 20.34
C PRO A 161 3.15 9.32 21.72
N ILE A 162 3.23 10.53 22.27
CA ILE A 162 3.81 10.80 23.61
C ILE A 162 3.17 9.95 24.70
N ALA A 163 1.90 9.58 24.58
CA ALA A 163 1.20 8.72 25.53
C ALA A 163 1.79 7.31 25.65
N ASN A 164 2.57 6.88 24.68
CA ASN A 164 3.22 5.58 24.64
C ASN A 164 4.63 5.61 25.25
N TRP A 165 5.11 6.79 25.62
CA TRP A 165 6.42 7.02 26.23
C TRP A 165 6.27 7.22 27.74
N SER A 166 7.23 6.71 28.48
CA SER A 166 7.36 6.98 29.92
C SER A 166 8.82 7.14 30.32
N VAL A 167 9.08 8.04 31.27
CA VAL A 167 10.39 8.31 31.81
C VAL A 167 10.31 8.36 33.33
N ASN A 168 11.33 7.91 34.01
CA ASN A 168 11.41 7.98 35.46
C ASN A 168 12.20 9.21 35.97
N ASN A 169 12.69 10.06 35.05
CA ASN A 169 13.34 11.32 35.36
C ASN A 169 13.15 12.36 34.25
N GLY A 170 12.81 13.59 34.65
CA GLY A 170 12.61 14.69 33.73
C GLY A 170 11.17 14.78 33.19
N ILE A 171 11.02 15.48 32.09
CA ILE A 171 9.73 15.82 31.50
C ILE A 171 9.71 15.39 30.03
N LEU A 172 8.60 14.80 29.64
CA LEU A 172 8.26 14.58 28.22
C LEU A 172 7.43 15.76 27.71
N SER A 173 7.72 16.20 26.49
CA SER A 173 6.95 17.20 25.76
C SER A 173 6.77 16.79 24.32
N GLN A 174 5.79 17.35 23.64
CA GLN A 174 5.52 17.07 22.22
C GLN A 174 5.50 18.36 21.42
N VAL A 175 6.20 18.37 20.28
CA VAL A 175 6.22 19.48 19.33
C VAL A 175 5.91 18.90 17.95
N GLY A 176 4.71 19.16 17.45
CA GLY A 176 4.22 18.49 16.23
C GLY A 176 4.11 16.98 16.45
N ASN A 177 4.82 16.22 15.63
CA ASN A 177 4.90 14.75 15.73
C ASN A 177 6.15 14.26 16.48
N GLU A 178 6.99 15.17 16.98
CA GLU A 178 8.23 14.84 17.68
C GLU A 178 8.02 14.80 19.19
N VAL A 179 8.56 13.77 19.84
CA VAL A 179 8.57 13.64 21.30
C VAL A 179 9.95 14.08 21.80
N HIS A 180 9.96 14.94 22.81
CA HIS A 180 11.17 15.47 23.42
C HIS A 180 11.23 15.10 24.89
N TRP A 181 12.43 14.84 25.36
CA TRP A 181 12.75 14.58 26.76
C TRP A 181 13.72 15.64 27.30
N THR A 182 13.40 16.18 28.47
CA THR A 182 14.28 17.07 29.22
C THR A 182 14.63 16.40 30.54
N PRO A 183 15.86 15.87 30.70
CA PRO A 183 16.29 15.25 31.97
C PRO A 183 16.25 16.25 33.12
N GLY A 184 15.80 15.78 34.29
CA GLY A 184 15.69 16.62 35.49
C GLY A 184 16.91 16.57 36.38
N GLN A 185 17.29 15.38 36.86
CA GLN A 185 18.34 15.16 37.83
C GLN A 185 19.51 14.36 37.22
N ALA A 186 20.71 14.49 37.79
CA ALA A 186 21.84 13.65 37.47
C ALA A 186 21.69 12.25 38.06
N GLY A 187 22.16 11.23 37.38
CA GLY A 187 22.10 9.82 37.75
C GLY A 187 21.76 8.90 36.60
N GLU A 188 21.49 7.64 36.92
CA GLU A 188 21.05 6.62 35.94
C GLU A 188 19.53 6.53 35.89
N PHE A 189 18.97 6.55 34.70
CA PHE A 189 17.52 6.55 34.46
C PHE A 189 17.16 5.66 33.27
N SER A 190 15.85 5.38 33.13
CA SER A 190 15.32 4.60 32.05
C SER A 190 14.23 5.37 31.28
N LEU A 191 14.29 5.30 29.97
CA LEU A 191 13.22 5.71 29.08
C LEU A 191 12.57 4.46 28.53
N HIS A 192 11.24 4.46 28.49
CA HIS A 192 10.43 3.34 28.00
C HIS A 192 9.47 3.80 26.93
N VAL A 193 9.23 2.94 25.96
CA VAL A 193 8.21 3.11 24.93
C VAL A 193 7.48 1.80 24.72
N VAL A 194 6.20 1.87 24.38
CA VAL A 194 5.39 0.72 23.96
C VAL A 194 4.77 1.03 22.62
N ASP A 195 5.04 0.20 21.64
CA ASP A 195 4.46 0.32 20.31
C ASP A 195 3.85 -1.01 19.88
N SER A 196 2.54 -0.99 19.55
CA SER A 196 1.80 -2.19 19.12
C SER A 196 2.01 -3.39 20.06
N ASP A 197 1.98 -3.14 21.38
CA ASP A 197 2.23 -4.13 22.45
C ASP A 197 3.70 -4.63 22.55
N VAL A 198 4.62 -4.07 21.79
CA VAL A 198 6.05 -4.35 21.87
C VAL A 198 6.73 -3.29 22.75
N PRO A 199 7.18 -3.64 23.97
CA PRO A 199 7.89 -2.72 24.84
C PRO A 199 9.36 -2.59 24.44
N ALA A 200 9.90 -1.39 24.59
CA ALA A 200 11.33 -1.14 24.51
C ALA A 200 11.78 -0.20 25.60
N SER A 201 13.05 -0.29 25.99
CA SER A 201 13.64 0.61 26.98
C SER A 201 15.13 0.84 26.72
N ILE A 202 15.62 1.99 27.12
CA ILE A 202 17.03 2.34 27.12
C ILE A 202 17.41 2.92 28.50
N ASN A 203 18.58 2.53 29.02
CA ASN A 203 19.15 3.14 30.21
C ASN A 203 20.10 4.25 29.79
N VAL A 204 20.05 5.36 30.48
CA VAL A 204 20.80 6.58 30.19
C VAL A 204 21.45 7.12 31.46
N GLU A 205 22.61 7.68 31.31
CA GLU A 205 23.30 8.45 32.36
C GLU A 205 23.07 9.94 32.11
N VAL A 206 22.74 10.68 33.17
CA VAL A 206 22.54 12.13 33.13
C VAL A 206 23.55 12.82 34.08
N MET A 207 24.23 13.81 33.57
CA MET A 207 25.13 14.67 34.39
C MET A 207 24.46 16.01 34.72
N HIS A 208 25.00 16.72 35.70
CA HIS A 208 24.56 18.10 35.96
C HIS A 208 24.94 19.01 34.78
N GLY A 209 23.96 19.87 34.39
CA GLY A 209 24.27 21.01 33.54
C GLY A 209 25.28 21.96 34.22
N SER A 210 26.06 22.66 33.40
CA SER A 210 26.92 23.74 33.90
C SER A 210 26.04 24.88 34.44
N ALA A 211 26.35 25.35 35.64
CA ALA A 211 25.69 26.52 36.23
C ALA A 211 26.07 27.82 35.49
#